data_bfa93274cdc4205ccc0b689817870885
#
_entry.id   bfa93274cdc4205ccc0b689817870885
#
_cell.length_a   1.000
_cell.length_b   1.000
_cell.length_c   1.000
_cell.angle_alpha   90.00
_cell.angle_beta   90.00
_cell.angle_gamma   90.00
#
_symmetry.space_group_name_H-M   'P 1'
#
loop_
_entity.id
_entity.type
_entity.pdbx_description
1 polymer ?
#
loop_
_entity_poly.entity_id
_entity_poly.type
_entity_poly.pdbx_seq_one_letter_code
_entity_poly.pdbx_strand_id
1 'polypeptide(L)'
;RGPGSLPGGLKGGIAHAEEPPLWKLYEQSLKGAKYIDLTHAFESVQPVWPGFGNAVFKPAVAGRDIEGYVKKGEEFTYDKHGFVASAYELTTDQYGTQLDPPSHWNPKGATISDLPASFAIRPLAVIDISGKVARDEGYHLQVADIEEWEKAHGRIPEGAVVFVRSDWYRKWADRERFGKAPFPGVSLAALFASAGVLGVAP
;
A
#
# COMPACT_ATOMS: atom_id res chain seq x y z
N ARG A 1 -76.21 17.10 -3.54
CA ARG A 1 -75.12 16.49 -2.83
C ARG A 1 -73.83 17.10 -3.29
N GLY A 2 -73.17 17.95 -2.42
CA GLY A 2 -71.98 18.72 -2.73
C GLY A 2 -70.70 17.85 -2.76
N PRO A 3 -69.62 18.32 -3.44
CA PRO A 3 -68.37 17.61 -3.51
C PRO A 3 -67.55 17.73 -2.21
N GLY A 4 -67.08 16.60 -1.70
CA GLY A 4 -66.29 16.52 -0.49
C GLY A 4 -64.87 17.10 -0.69
N SER A 5 -64.45 17.88 0.29
CA SER A 5 -63.13 18.44 0.43
C SER A 5 -62.09 17.31 0.67
N LEU A 6 -61.05 17.30 -0.09
CA LEU A 6 -59.86 16.45 0.17
C LEU A 6 -59.05 17.06 1.31
N PRO A 7 -58.56 16.25 2.27
CA PRO A 7 -57.74 16.75 3.37
C PRO A 7 -56.26 16.86 2.98
N GLY A 8 -55.71 17.95 3.40
CA GLY A 8 -54.33 18.16 3.84
C GLY A 8 -53.18 17.63 3.01
N GLY A 9 -52.50 18.57 2.32
CA GLY A 9 -51.18 18.32 1.75
C GLY A 9 -50.17 17.88 2.80
N LEU A 10 -49.57 16.74 2.59
CA LEU A 10 -48.33 16.28 3.28
C LEU A 10 -47.21 17.26 2.96
N LYS A 11 -46.92 18.16 3.88
CA LYS A 11 -45.64 18.86 3.88
C LYS A 11 -44.58 17.82 4.27
N GLY A 12 -44.07 17.10 3.30
CA GLY A 12 -42.88 16.29 3.43
C GLY A 12 -41.69 17.23 3.62
N GLY A 13 -41.34 17.57 4.87
CA GLY A 13 -40.03 18.11 5.20
C GLY A 13 -39.01 17.04 4.82
N ILE A 14 -38.10 17.39 3.89
CA ILE A 14 -36.91 16.57 3.64
C ILE A 14 -36.16 16.65 4.96
N ALA A 15 -36.22 15.56 5.76
CA ALA A 15 -35.35 15.38 6.89
C ALA A 15 -33.92 15.35 6.30
N HIS A 16 -33.13 16.39 6.57
CA HIS A 16 -31.72 16.36 6.30
C HIS A 16 -31.18 15.22 7.14
N ALA A 17 -30.81 14.10 6.51
CA ALA A 17 -30.11 13.05 7.16
C ALA A 17 -28.85 13.65 7.79
N GLU A 18 -28.66 13.42 9.09
CA GLU A 18 -27.44 13.85 9.78
C GLU A 18 -26.23 13.31 8.98
N GLU A 19 -25.29 14.19 8.61
CA GLU A 19 -24.10 13.75 7.88
C GLU A 19 -23.39 12.66 8.66
N PRO A 20 -23.01 11.52 8.01
CA PRO A 20 -22.31 10.44 8.67
C PRO A 20 -21.06 10.96 9.39
N PRO A 21 -20.74 10.49 10.58
CA PRO A 21 -19.55 10.92 11.34
C PRO A 21 -18.26 10.81 10.54
N LEU A 22 -18.18 9.82 9.63
CA LEU A 22 -17.04 9.61 8.74
C LEU A 22 -16.89 10.71 7.70
N TRP A 23 -18.00 11.30 7.21
CA TRP A 23 -17.97 12.41 6.26
C TRP A 23 -17.44 13.68 6.92
N LYS A 24 -17.85 13.95 8.16
CA LYS A 24 -17.28 15.04 8.96
C LYS A 24 -15.79 14.88 9.19
N LEU A 25 -15.35 13.68 9.51
CA LEU A 25 -13.91 13.37 9.65
C LEU A 25 -13.14 13.64 8.37
N TYR A 26 -13.68 13.24 7.22
CA TYR A 26 -13.08 13.53 5.91
C TYR A 26 -12.91 15.02 5.69
N GLU A 27 -13.99 15.80 5.81
CA GLU A 27 -13.98 17.25 5.57
C GLU A 27 -13.06 18.00 6.55
N GLN A 28 -13.02 17.61 7.81
CA GLN A 28 -12.27 18.31 8.86
C GLN A 28 -10.81 17.92 8.95
N SER A 29 -10.44 16.70 8.55
CA SER A 29 -9.11 16.15 8.81
C SER A 29 -8.42 15.59 7.57
N LEU A 30 -9.13 14.83 6.72
CA LEU A 30 -8.49 14.13 5.61
C LEU A 30 -8.40 14.97 4.34
N LYS A 31 -9.41 15.74 4.00
CA LYS A 31 -9.47 16.54 2.78
C LYS A 31 -8.32 17.54 2.63
N GLY A 32 -7.91 18.16 3.75
CA GLY A 32 -6.80 19.11 3.80
C GLY A 32 -5.47 18.51 4.26
N ALA A 33 -5.39 17.20 4.50
CA ALA A 33 -4.17 16.56 4.95
C ALA A 33 -3.09 16.56 3.87
N LYS A 34 -1.83 16.60 4.30
CA LYS A 34 -0.71 16.38 3.40
C LYS A 34 -0.57 14.88 3.14
N TYR A 35 -0.77 14.48 1.89
CA TYR A 35 -0.51 13.11 1.45
C TYR A 35 0.92 12.98 0.93
N ILE A 36 1.60 11.91 1.33
CA ILE A 36 2.96 11.60 0.89
C ILE A 36 2.91 10.20 0.27
N ASP A 37 3.20 10.13 -1.02
CA ASP A 37 3.39 8.87 -1.72
C ASP A 37 4.82 8.39 -1.47
N LEU A 38 4.95 7.18 -0.90
CA LEU A 38 6.23 6.54 -0.60
C LEU A 38 6.53 5.41 -1.58
N THR A 39 5.70 5.23 -2.63
CA THR A 39 5.91 4.19 -3.63
C THR A 39 6.89 4.64 -4.70
N HIS A 40 7.71 3.72 -5.18
CA HIS A 40 8.41 3.91 -6.44
C HIS A 40 7.49 3.62 -7.62
N ALA A 41 7.79 4.20 -8.78
CA ALA A 41 7.08 3.88 -10.02
C ALA A 41 7.13 2.36 -10.27
N PHE A 42 5.97 1.79 -10.65
CA PHE A 42 5.86 0.39 -10.99
C PHE A 42 6.31 0.19 -12.45
N GLU A 43 7.50 -0.38 -12.64
CA GLU A 43 8.17 -0.49 -13.94
C GLU A 43 8.67 -1.92 -14.19
N SER A 44 8.71 -2.35 -15.45
CA SER A 44 9.18 -3.68 -15.83
C SER A 44 10.64 -3.96 -15.44
N VAL A 45 11.39 -2.91 -15.21
CA VAL A 45 12.84 -2.96 -14.96
C VAL A 45 13.24 -2.44 -13.59
N GLN A 46 12.29 -2.30 -12.66
CA GLN A 46 12.60 -1.91 -11.28
C GLN A 46 13.44 -2.97 -10.54
N PRO A 47 14.15 -2.60 -9.45
CA PRO A 47 14.83 -3.58 -8.62
C PRO A 47 13.88 -4.66 -8.11
N VAL A 48 14.32 -5.90 -8.16
CA VAL A 48 13.64 -7.07 -7.63
C VAL A 48 14.68 -7.97 -6.98
N TRP A 49 14.29 -8.80 -6.03
CA TRP A 49 15.21 -9.77 -5.44
C TRP A 49 15.88 -10.62 -6.53
N PRO A 50 17.21 -10.83 -6.51
CA PRO A 50 17.93 -11.47 -7.62
C PRO A 50 17.49 -12.90 -7.95
N GLY A 51 16.77 -13.56 -7.03
CA GLY A 51 16.18 -14.89 -7.26
C GLY A 51 14.94 -14.87 -8.16
N PHE A 52 14.35 -13.71 -8.41
CA PHE A 52 13.21 -13.54 -9.32
C PHE A 52 13.65 -12.89 -10.62
N GLY A 53 12.92 -13.12 -11.70
CA GLY A 53 13.15 -12.44 -12.99
C GLY A 53 12.44 -11.09 -13.07
N ASN A 54 12.74 -10.34 -14.13
CA ASN A 54 12.04 -9.10 -14.44
C ASN A 54 10.59 -9.37 -14.86
N ALA A 55 9.71 -8.43 -14.57
CA ALA A 55 8.35 -8.45 -15.09
C ALA A 55 8.31 -8.08 -16.57
N VAL A 56 7.26 -8.49 -17.28
CA VAL A 56 6.97 -8.08 -18.65
C VAL A 56 5.70 -7.25 -18.65
N PHE A 57 5.80 -6.01 -19.13
CA PHE A 57 4.68 -5.12 -19.35
C PHE A 57 4.43 -5.02 -20.86
N LYS A 58 3.22 -5.28 -21.28
CA LYS A 58 2.84 -5.26 -22.70
C LYS A 58 1.42 -4.74 -22.88
N PRO A 59 1.04 -4.28 -24.09
CA PRO A 59 -0.35 -4.00 -24.38
C PRO A 59 -1.23 -5.23 -24.15
N ALA A 60 -2.44 -5.01 -23.62
CA ALA A 60 -3.42 -6.07 -23.50
C ALA A 60 -4.02 -6.37 -24.87
N VAL A 61 -4.29 -7.64 -25.10
CA VAL A 61 -4.95 -8.14 -26.33
C VAL A 61 -6.27 -8.81 -26.00
N ALA A 62 -7.20 -8.83 -26.95
CA ALA A 62 -8.49 -9.47 -26.78
C ALA A 62 -8.35 -10.98 -26.61
N GLY A 63 -8.97 -11.52 -25.56
CA GLY A 63 -8.96 -12.96 -25.27
C GLY A 63 -9.94 -13.76 -26.15
N ARG A 64 -10.89 -13.09 -26.80
CA ARG A 64 -11.89 -13.67 -27.70
C ARG A 64 -12.37 -12.67 -28.74
N ASP A 65 -13.06 -13.15 -29.78
CA ASP A 65 -13.77 -12.30 -30.71
C ASP A 65 -14.96 -11.63 -30.03
N ILE A 66 -15.17 -10.35 -30.32
CA ILE A 66 -16.42 -9.62 -30.07
C ILE A 66 -16.86 -9.07 -31.42
N GLU A 67 -17.99 -9.58 -31.93
CA GLU A 67 -18.47 -9.26 -33.26
C GLU A 67 -18.64 -7.75 -33.47
N GLY A 68 -18.13 -7.26 -34.58
CA GLY A 68 -18.18 -5.84 -34.93
C GLY A 68 -17.25 -4.94 -34.12
N TYR A 69 -16.46 -5.47 -33.18
CA TYR A 69 -15.63 -4.67 -32.30
C TYR A 69 -14.14 -5.06 -32.25
N VAL A 70 -13.80 -6.32 -31.93
CA VAL A 70 -12.41 -6.75 -31.77
C VAL A 70 -12.23 -8.22 -32.12
N LYS A 71 -11.09 -8.59 -32.66
CA LYS A 71 -10.69 -9.99 -32.91
C LYS A 71 -9.77 -10.50 -31.80
N LYS A 72 -9.85 -11.81 -31.53
CA LYS A 72 -8.94 -12.48 -30.59
C LYS A 72 -7.48 -12.20 -30.95
N GLY A 73 -6.69 -11.81 -29.96
CA GLY A 73 -5.28 -11.47 -30.11
C GLY A 73 -5.02 -10.05 -30.64
N GLU A 74 -6.05 -9.29 -30.98
CA GLU A 74 -5.92 -7.90 -31.39
C GLU A 74 -5.65 -7.00 -30.19
N GLU A 75 -4.69 -6.06 -30.31
CA GLU A 75 -4.35 -5.08 -29.32
C GLU A 75 -5.44 -4.00 -29.22
N PHE A 76 -5.78 -3.61 -27.98
CA PHE A 76 -6.71 -2.49 -27.76
C PHE A 76 -6.00 -1.16 -28.00
N THR A 77 -6.59 -0.31 -28.86
CA THR A 77 -6.06 1.03 -29.19
C THR A 77 -7.13 2.09 -29.07
N TYR A 78 -6.72 3.33 -28.79
CA TYR A 78 -7.67 4.46 -28.71
C TYR A 78 -8.44 4.66 -30.00
N ASP A 79 -7.77 4.60 -31.13
CA ASP A 79 -8.38 4.89 -32.45
C ASP A 79 -9.46 3.88 -32.82
N LYS A 80 -9.26 2.63 -32.48
CA LYS A 80 -10.13 1.54 -32.89
C LYS A 80 -11.19 1.17 -31.85
N HIS A 81 -10.81 1.25 -30.57
CA HIS A 81 -11.59 0.69 -29.48
C HIS A 81 -12.00 1.73 -28.43
N GLY A 82 -11.43 2.95 -28.48
CA GLY A 82 -11.71 4.04 -27.55
C GLY A 82 -10.96 3.94 -26.22
N PHE A 83 -10.11 2.90 -26.02
CA PHE A 83 -9.29 2.72 -24.83
C PHE A 83 -8.04 1.91 -25.11
N VAL A 84 -7.10 1.93 -24.17
CA VAL A 84 -5.96 1.01 -24.11
C VAL A 84 -5.97 0.31 -22.76
N ALA A 85 -5.35 -0.88 -22.70
CA ALA A 85 -5.13 -1.60 -21.46
C ALA A 85 -3.74 -2.23 -21.46
N SER A 86 -3.18 -2.42 -20.27
CA SER A 86 -1.89 -3.08 -20.08
C SER A 86 -2.08 -4.49 -19.53
N ALA A 87 -1.23 -5.40 -19.99
CA ALA A 87 -1.09 -6.74 -19.44
C ALA A 87 0.26 -6.84 -18.73
N TYR A 88 0.26 -7.49 -17.56
CA TYR A 88 1.45 -7.72 -16.75
C TYR A 88 1.71 -9.20 -16.59
N GLU A 89 2.96 -9.60 -16.80
CA GLU A 89 3.48 -10.93 -16.46
C GLU A 89 4.47 -10.72 -15.32
N LEU A 90 4.04 -10.99 -14.10
CA LEU A 90 4.87 -10.83 -12.90
C LEU A 90 5.48 -12.19 -12.54
N THR A 91 6.77 -12.20 -12.25
CA THR A 91 7.49 -13.41 -11.82
C THR A 91 7.30 -13.70 -10.34
N THR A 92 6.75 -12.73 -9.59
CA THR A 92 6.46 -12.79 -8.16
C THR A 92 5.42 -11.75 -7.82
N ASP A 93 4.67 -11.95 -6.74
CA ASP A 93 3.82 -10.93 -6.11
C ASP A 93 4.63 -9.87 -5.33
N GLN A 94 5.91 -10.16 -5.04
CA GLN A 94 6.87 -9.27 -4.38
C GLN A 94 7.58 -8.36 -5.40
N TYR A 95 6.81 -7.56 -6.12
CA TYR A 95 7.32 -6.71 -7.19
C TYR A 95 7.08 -5.24 -6.89
N GLY A 96 8.13 -4.55 -6.40
CA GLY A 96 8.07 -3.15 -5.97
C GLY A 96 7.57 -2.97 -4.54
N THR A 97 6.88 -1.87 -4.27
CA THR A 97 6.27 -1.63 -2.95
C THR A 97 5.11 -2.58 -2.75
N GLN A 98 5.20 -3.47 -1.78
CA GLN A 98 4.21 -4.50 -1.52
C GLN A 98 3.97 -4.69 -0.01
N LEU A 99 2.95 -5.45 0.31
CA LEU A 99 2.68 -5.96 1.64
C LEU A 99 2.88 -7.48 1.65
N ASP A 100 3.81 -7.97 2.45
CA ASP A 100 3.98 -9.40 2.69
C ASP A 100 3.09 -9.84 3.84
N PRO A 101 2.18 -10.80 3.62
CA PRO A 101 1.35 -11.32 4.70
C PRO A 101 2.13 -12.25 5.62
N PRO A 102 1.63 -12.52 6.86
CA PRO A 102 2.25 -13.51 7.76
C PRO A 102 2.50 -14.88 7.12
N SER A 103 1.66 -15.29 6.16
CA SER A 103 1.82 -16.55 5.42
C SER A 103 3.06 -16.59 4.53
N HIS A 104 3.69 -15.46 4.24
CA HIS A 104 4.92 -15.44 3.45
C HIS A 104 6.06 -16.28 4.10
N TRP A 105 6.16 -16.21 5.42
CA TRP A 105 7.18 -16.96 6.18
C TRP A 105 6.59 -18.05 7.08
N ASN A 106 5.31 -17.99 7.40
CA ASN A 106 4.64 -18.96 8.26
C ASN A 106 3.46 -19.59 7.51
N PRO A 107 3.55 -20.88 7.14
CA PRO A 107 2.48 -21.55 6.38
C PRO A 107 1.14 -21.63 7.11
N LYS A 108 1.10 -21.32 8.40
CA LYS A 108 -0.11 -21.21 9.22
C LYS A 108 -0.53 -19.75 9.46
N GLY A 109 0.20 -18.79 8.90
CA GLY A 109 -0.09 -17.36 9.02
C GLY A 109 -1.25 -16.93 8.13
N ALA A 110 -1.83 -15.78 8.45
CA ALA A 110 -2.87 -15.16 7.63
C ALA A 110 -2.35 -14.80 6.24
N THR A 111 -3.16 -15.02 5.22
CA THR A 111 -2.92 -14.55 3.85
C THR A 111 -3.36 -13.10 3.69
N ILE A 112 -3.05 -12.46 2.57
CA ILE A 112 -3.55 -11.12 2.25
C ILE A 112 -5.08 -11.06 2.31
N SER A 113 -5.76 -12.10 1.83
CA SER A 113 -7.22 -12.18 1.80
C SER A 113 -7.86 -12.31 3.20
N ASP A 114 -7.09 -12.73 4.18
CA ASP A 114 -7.54 -12.88 5.57
C ASP A 114 -7.37 -11.57 6.37
N LEU A 115 -6.61 -10.60 5.85
CA LEU A 115 -6.40 -9.33 6.53
C LEU A 115 -7.66 -8.44 6.40
N PRO A 116 -8.17 -7.87 7.51
CA PRO A 116 -9.33 -7.01 7.45
C PRO A 116 -8.99 -5.68 6.73
N ALA A 117 -9.95 -5.09 6.03
CA ALA A 117 -9.76 -3.80 5.33
C ALA A 117 -9.27 -2.67 6.25
N SER A 118 -9.64 -2.73 7.55
CA SER A 118 -9.14 -1.79 8.57
C SER A 118 -7.63 -1.85 8.79
N PHE A 119 -6.95 -2.89 8.27
CA PHE A 119 -5.48 -2.98 8.30
C PHE A 119 -4.81 -1.87 7.50
N ALA A 120 -5.48 -1.35 6.46
CA ALA A 120 -4.93 -0.31 5.58
C ALA A 120 -4.80 1.08 6.24
N ILE A 121 -5.43 1.31 7.40
CA ILE A 121 -5.37 2.60 8.12
C ILE A 121 -4.94 2.33 9.56
N ARG A 122 -3.69 2.67 9.88
CA ARG A 122 -3.07 2.40 11.17
C ARG A 122 -2.29 3.61 11.66
N PRO A 123 -2.08 3.76 12.97
CA PRO A 123 -1.07 4.66 13.50
C PRO A 123 0.30 4.33 12.90
N LEU A 124 1.10 5.35 12.62
CA LEU A 124 2.43 5.20 12.05
C LEU A 124 3.50 5.70 13.03
N ALA A 125 4.49 4.87 13.30
CA ALA A 125 5.74 5.26 13.93
C ALA A 125 6.87 5.16 12.90
N VAL A 126 7.73 6.19 12.80
CA VAL A 126 8.90 6.19 11.91
C VAL A 126 10.16 6.21 12.75
N ILE A 127 10.94 5.13 12.69
CA ILE A 127 12.23 5.03 13.36
C ILE A 127 13.34 5.30 12.35
N ASP A 128 14.06 6.39 12.54
CA ASP A 128 15.10 6.84 11.61
C ASP A 128 16.48 6.27 12.01
N ILE A 129 16.97 5.32 11.23
CA ILE A 129 18.32 4.76 11.34
C ILE A 129 19.25 5.22 10.20
N SER A 130 18.82 6.16 9.37
CA SER A 130 19.56 6.58 8.16
C SER A 130 21.00 7.04 8.48
N GLY A 131 21.19 7.75 9.61
CA GLY A 131 22.52 8.15 10.06
C GLY A 131 23.41 6.99 10.50
N LYS A 132 22.84 5.87 10.95
CA LYS A 132 23.58 4.63 11.30
C LYS A 132 23.92 3.87 10.02
N VAL A 133 22.97 3.74 9.10
CA VAL A 133 23.17 3.12 7.78
C VAL A 133 24.20 3.88 6.94
N ALA A 134 24.27 5.20 7.03
CA ALA A 134 25.30 5.99 6.34
C ALA A 134 26.73 5.67 6.81
N ARG A 135 26.90 5.17 8.03
CA ARG A 135 28.21 4.73 8.59
C ARG A 135 28.48 3.25 8.38
N ASP A 136 27.43 2.46 8.36
CA ASP A 136 27.46 1.01 8.15
C ASP A 136 26.23 0.58 7.33
N GLU A 137 26.44 0.35 6.05
CA GLU A 137 25.34 -0.02 5.11
C GLU A 137 24.65 -1.34 5.49
N GLY A 138 25.32 -2.19 6.30
CA GLY A 138 24.75 -3.42 6.84
C GLY A 138 24.06 -3.25 8.19
N TYR A 139 23.86 -2.03 8.67
CA TYR A 139 23.22 -1.80 9.96
C TYR A 139 21.78 -2.30 9.99
N HIS A 140 21.48 -3.11 10.99
CA HIS A 140 20.12 -3.57 11.26
C HIS A 140 19.52 -2.82 12.46
N LEU A 141 18.26 -2.43 12.36
CA LEU A 141 17.50 -1.88 13.49
C LEU A 141 17.68 -2.75 14.73
N GLN A 142 18.07 -2.16 15.84
CA GLN A 142 18.26 -2.81 17.13
C GLN A 142 17.14 -2.48 18.11
N VAL A 143 16.99 -3.27 19.17
CA VAL A 143 16.05 -2.97 20.27
C VAL A 143 16.32 -1.60 20.87
N ALA A 144 17.59 -1.24 21.01
CA ALA A 144 17.99 0.07 21.53
C ALA A 144 17.48 1.25 20.69
N ASP A 145 17.32 1.09 19.36
CA ASP A 145 16.77 2.11 18.49
C ASP A 145 15.28 2.34 18.77
N ILE A 146 14.55 1.25 19.06
CA ILE A 146 13.14 1.29 19.42
C ILE A 146 12.98 1.97 20.80
N GLU A 147 13.80 1.58 21.76
CA GLU A 147 13.78 2.16 23.12
C GLU A 147 14.13 3.66 23.12
N GLU A 148 15.12 4.06 22.31
CA GLU A 148 15.48 5.46 22.11
C GLU A 148 14.32 6.26 21.51
N TRP A 149 13.65 5.70 20.51
CA TRP A 149 12.49 6.32 19.88
C TRP A 149 11.33 6.44 20.88
N GLU A 150 11.01 5.38 21.63
CA GLU A 150 9.94 5.39 22.64
C GLU A 150 10.22 6.37 23.78
N LYS A 151 11.47 6.51 24.18
CA LYS A 151 11.88 7.50 25.19
C LYS A 151 11.60 8.93 24.74
N ALA A 152 11.73 9.21 23.45
CA ALA A 152 11.54 10.54 22.88
C ALA A 152 10.06 10.85 22.53
N HIS A 153 9.29 9.83 22.11
CA HIS A 153 7.96 10.03 21.51
C HIS A 153 6.82 9.35 22.28
N GLY A 154 7.15 8.58 23.33
CA GLY A 154 6.18 7.73 24.01
C GLY A 154 6.10 6.34 23.39
N ARG A 155 5.36 5.46 24.05
CA ARG A 155 5.25 4.07 23.66
C ARG A 155 4.58 3.91 22.30
N ILE A 156 5.12 3.03 21.43
CA ILE A 156 4.50 2.70 20.15
C ILE A 156 3.11 2.10 20.40
N PRO A 157 2.03 2.68 19.82
CA PRO A 157 0.68 2.16 20.03
C PRO A 157 0.52 0.73 19.54
N GLU A 158 -0.26 -0.06 20.24
CA GLU A 158 -0.63 -1.40 19.77
C GLU A 158 -1.31 -1.33 18.38
N GLY A 159 -0.93 -2.22 17.48
CA GLY A 159 -1.43 -2.24 16.11
C GLY A 159 -0.92 -1.12 15.20
N ALA A 160 0.09 -0.36 15.63
CA ALA A 160 0.77 0.60 14.77
C ALA A 160 1.59 -0.10 13.68
N VAL A 161 1.78 0.59 12.56
CA VAL A 161 2.80 0.25 11.57
C VAL A 161 4.09 0.99 11.95
N VAL A 162 5.21 0.28 11.95
CA VAL A 162 6.53 0.88 12.18
C VAL A 162 7.29 0.92 10.85
N PHE A 163 7.60 2.12 10.38
CA PHE A 163 8.51 2.30 9.26
C PHE A 163 9.92 2.50 9.78
N VAL A 164 10.87 1.78 9.18
CA VAL A 164 12.29 1.94 9.44
C VAL A 164 12.88 2.78 8.31
N ARG A 165 13.21 4.03 8.60
CA ARG A 165 13.83 4.91 7.62
C ARG A 165 15.33 4.64 7.56
N SER A 166 15.79 4.03 6.48
CA SER A 166 17.21 3.72 6.22
C SER A 166 17.87 4.64 5.17
N ASP A 167 17.07 5.41 4.43
CA ASP A 167 17.45 6.15 3.22
C ASP A 167 18.00 5.24 2.09
N TRP A 168 17.78 3.91 2.16
CA TRP A 168 18.23 2.98 1.14
C TRP A 168 17.57 3.21 -0.23
N TYR A 169 16.37 3.77 -0.24
CA TYR A 169 15.63 4.16 -1.45
C TYR A 169 16.45 5.05 -2.38
N ARG A 170 17.42 5.80 -1.88
CA ARG A 170 18.32 6.64 -2.70
C ARG A 170 19.18 5.85 -3.66
N LYS A 171 19.30 4.53 -3.43
CA LYS A 171 20.03 3.59 -4.32
C LYS A 171 19.11 2.93 -5.35
N TRP A 172 17.83 3.26 -5.37
CA TRP A 172 16.83 2.63 -6.24
C TRP A 172 17.22 2.65 -7.72
N ALA A 173 17.79 3.76 -8.21
CA ALA A 173 18.23 3.90 -9.60
C ALA A 173 19.43 2.98 -9.93
N ASP A 174 20.24 2.63 -8.95
CA ASP A 174 21.35 1.67 -9.07
C ASP A 174 20.87 0.28 -8.64
N ARG A 175 20.31 -0.43 -9.58
CA ARG A 175 19.67 -1.74 -9.34
C ARG A 175 20.64 -2.79 -8.81
N GLU A 176 21.87 -2.79 -9.32
CA GLU A 176 22.89 -3.73 -8.88
C GLU A 176 23.22 -3.47 -7.42
N ARG A 177 23.43 -2.21 -7.06
CA ARG A 177 23.74 -1.84 -5.67
C ARG A 177 22.54 -1.99 -4.74
N PHE A 178 21.33 -1.69 -5.19
CA PHE A 178 20.13 -1.78 -4.36
C PHE A 178 19.89 -3.18 -3.82
N GLY A 179 20.03 -4.20 -4.67
CA GLY A 179 19.83 -5.61 -4.31
C GLY A 179 21.06 -6.34 -3.78
N LYS A 180 22.23 -5.69 -3.66
CA LYS A 180 23.48 -6.32 -3.26
C LYS A 180 23.82 -6.06 -1.79
N ALA A 181 24.10 -7.12 -1.05
CA ALA A 181 24.57 -7.01 0.33
C ALA A 181 25.94 -6.29 0.42
N PRO A 182 26.24 -5.59 1.54
CA PRO A 182 25.36 -5.40 2.68
C PRO A 182 24.25 -4.40 2.39
N PHE A 183 23.10 -4.58 3.05
CA PHE A 183 21.98 -3.65 3.02
C PHE A 183 21.31 -3.60 4.40
N PRO A 184 20.61 -2.52 4.76
CA PRO A 184 19.98 -2.37 6.06
C PRO A 184 18.84 -3.36 6.26
N GLY A 185 18.56 -3.71 7.51
CA GLY A 185 17.50 -4.63 7.86
C GLY A 185 17.00 -4.43 9.27
N VAL A 186 16.33 -5.45 9.80
CA VAL A 186 15.83 -5.49 11.18
C VAL A 186 16.43 -6.70 11.88
N SER A 187 17.00 -6.51 13.08
CA SER A 187 17.52 -7.61 13.86
C SER A 187 16.38 -8.50 14.40
N LEU A 188 16.63 -9.79 14.57
CA LEU A 188 15.63 -10.72 15.14
C LEU A 188 15.13 -10.24 16.52
N ALA A 189 16.02 -9.71 17.37
CA ALA A 189 15.66 -9.19 18.67
C ALA A 189 14.70 -8.00 18.57
N ALA A 190 14.93 -7.08 17.62
CA ALA A 190 14.03 -5.94 17.37
C ALA A 190 12.68 -6.40 16.80
N LEU A 191 12.66 -7.43 15.95
CA LEU A 191 11.45 -8.02 15.42
C LEU A 191 10.55 -8.61 16.53
N PHE A 192 11.16 -9.32 17.49
CA PHE A 192 10.44 -9.86 18.65
C PHE A 192 10.02 -8.80 19.65
N ALA A 193 10.82 -7.75 19.86
CA ALA A 193 10.47 -6.64 20.73
C ALA A 193 9.29 -5.84 20.21
N SER A 194 9.09 -5.80 18.89
CA SER A 194 7.97 -5.18 18.21
C SER A 194 6.77 -6.12 17.99
N ALA A 195 6.73 -7.29 18.66
CA ALA A 195 5.60 -8.22 18.61
C ALA A 195 4.33 -7.53 19.08
N GLY A 196 3.35 -7.36 18.21
CA GLY A 196 2.16 -6.50 18.39
C GLY A 196 2.14 -5.29 17.45
N VAL A 197 3.26 -5.00 16.80
CA VAL A 197 3.40 -4.02 15.72
C VAL A 197 3.16 -4.74 14.38
N LEU A 198 2.32 -4.15 13.56
CA LEU A 198 1.95 -4.71 12.25
C LEU A 198 2.81 -4.05 11.16
N GLY A 199 3.81 -4.78 10.70
CA GLY A 199 4.59 -4.40 9.53
C GLY A 199 5.84 -3.56 9.83
N VAL A 200 6.94 -4.02 9.28
CA VAL A 200 8.20 -3.28 9.15
C VAL A 200 8.43 -3.12 7.65
N ALA A 201 8.39 -1.88 7.16
CA ALA A 201 8.75 -1.59 5.78
C ALA A 201 10.24 -1.22 5.71
N PRO A 202 11.02 -1.77 4.77
CA PRO A 202 12.42 -1.44 4.57
C PRO A 202 12.65 0.00 4.07
#